data_27f62910e567a71932f3e675112e9f81
#
_entry.id   27f62910e567a71932f3e675112e9f81
#
_cell.length_a   1.000
_cell.length_b   1.000
_cell.length_c   1.000
_cell.angle_alpha   90.00
_cell.angle_beta   90.00
_cell.angle_gamma   90.00
#
_symmetry.space_group_name_H-M   'P 1'
#
loop_
_entity.id
_entity.type
_entity.pdbx_description
1 polymer ?
#
loop_
_entity_poly.entity_id
_entity_poly.type
_entity_poly.pdbx_seq_one_letter_code
_entity_poly.pdbx_strand_id
1 'polypeptide(L)' 'QLIDISMIVNDLKEDLFQAVFPHEQIIDIGWYPEFCENGTFRVSLIKAYDWEHPIFSVKAKNWKDLHQVILNTLNKLEI' A
#
# COMPACT_ATOMS: atom_id res chain seq x y z
N GLN A 1 7.42 16.18 -3.28
CA GLN A 1 8.34 15.92 -2.18
C GLN A 1 9.02 14.56 -2.32
N LEU A 2 10.31 14.55 -2.39
CA LEU A 2 11.04 13.33 -2.61
C LEU A 2 11.97 13.02 -1.46
N ILE A 3 11.73 11.90 -0.79
CA ILE A 3 12.58 11.37 0.25
C ILE A 3 13.17 10.08 -0.28
N ASP A 4 14.48 9.95 -0.18
CA ASP A 4 15.14 8.70 -0.54
C ASP A 4 14.67 7.63 0.44
N ILE A 5 14.15 6.53 -0.09
CA ILE A 5 13.62 5.44 0.73
C ILE A 5 14.69 4.91 1.69
N SER A 6 15.95 4.86 1.25
CA SER A 6 17.02 4.36 2.10
C SER A 6 17.23 5.21 3.34
N MET A 7 16.76 6.45 3.34
CA MET A 7 16.89 7.33 4.49
C MET A 7 15.83 7.10 5.55
N ILE A 8 14.76 6.39 5.21
CA ILE A 8 13.65 6.12 6.13
C ILE A 8 13.38 4.64 6.32
N VAL A 9 14.30 3.79 5.89
CA VAL A 9 14.08 2.35 5.89
C VAL A 9 13.71 1.82 7.27
N ASN A 10 14.24 2.43 8.33
CA ASN A 10 13.94 1.98 9.69
C ASN A 10 12.50 2.30 10.12
N ASP A 11 11.82 3.17 9.37
CA ASP A 11 10.43 3.50 9.62
C ASP A 11 9.48 2.73 8.69
N LEU A 12 10.01 1.93 7.78
CA LEU A 12 9.19 1.23 6.79
C LEU A 12 8.71 -0.10 7.36
N LYS A 13 7.41 -0.23 7.52
CA LYS A 13 6.76 -1.36 8.17
C LYS A 13 5.70 -1.95 7.27
N GLU A 14 5.20 -3.13 7.65
CA GLU A 14 4.09 -3.76 6.95
C GLU A 14 2.80 -2.94 7.05
N ASP A 15 2.63 -2.18 8.13
CA ASP A 15 1.44 -1.36 8.33
C ASP A 15 1.79 0.11 8.31
N LEU A 16 1.97 0.66 7.10
CA LEU A 16 2.28 2.08 6.98
C LEU A 16 1.03 2.94 7.00
N PHE A 17 -0.05 2.48 6.38
CA PHE A 17 -1.23 3.30 6.21
C PHE A 17 -2.43 2.43 5.89
N GLN A 18 -3.57 2.76 6.48
CA GLN A 18 -4.85 2.14 6.14
C GLN A 18 -5.90 3.22 6.03
N ALA A 19 -6.76 3.09 5.03
CA ALA A 19 -7.90 3.99 4.87
C ALA A 19 -9.16 3.15 4.66
N VAL A 20 -10.20 3.49 5.39
CA VAL A 20 -11.47 2.78 5.33
C VAL A 20 -12.45 3.58 4.48
N PHE A 21 -13.11 2.89 3.56
CA PHE A 21 -14.06 3.47 2.62
C PHE A 21 -15.41 2.78 2.77
N PRO A 22 -16.49 3.38 2.21
CA PRO A 22 -17.80 2.75 2.28
C PRO A 22 -17.81 1.34 1.70
N HIS A 23 -18.81 0.56 2.09
CA HIS A 23 -19.01 -0.81 1.61
C HIS A 23 -17.91 -1.77 2.07
N GLU A 24 -17.40 -1.55 3.29
CA GLU A 24 -16.41 -2.42 3.92
C GLU A 24 -15.15 -2.57 3.06
N GLN A 25 -14.72 -1.47 2.47
CA GLN A 25 -13.51 -1.44 1.66
C GLN A 25 -12.38 -0.80 2.44
N ILE A 26 -11.19 -1.40 2.37
CA ILE A 26 -10.00 -0.90 3.04
C ILE A 26 -8.86 -0.88 2.04
N ILE A 27 -8.15 0.24 1.96
CA ILE A 27 -6.89 0.30 1.23
C ILE A 27 -5.78 0.25 2.26
N ASP A 28 -4.90 -0.71 2.10
CA ASP A 28 -3.78 -0.96 3.00
C ASP A 28 -2.47 -0.77 2.26
N ILE A 29 -1.55 -0.03 2.84
CA ILE A 29 -0.23 0.21 2.26
C ILE A 29 0.82 -0.22 3.27
N GLY A 30 1.76 -1.04 2.84
CA GLY A 30 2.86 -1.48 3.68
C GLY A 30 4.16 -1.58 2.89
N TRP A 31 5.22 -1.89 3.60
CA TRP A 31 6.55 -2.10 3.03
C TRP A 31 7.00 -3.50 3.39
N TYR A 32 7.39 -4.28 2.39
CA TYR A 32 7.75 -5.69 2.58
C TYR A 32 9.07 -6.01 1.91
N PRO A 33 9.97 -6.71 2.57
CA PRO A 33 9.92 -7.03 4.02
C PRO A 33 10.13 -5.78 4.87
N GLU A 34 9.65 -5.82 6.10
CA GLU A 34 9.82 -4.71 7.04
C GLU A 34 11.29 -4.34 7.19
N PHE A 35 11.55 -3.03 7.30
CA PHE A 35 12.88 -2.49 7.60
C PHE A 35 13.96 -2.96 6.64
N CYS A 36 13.59 -3.31 5.41
CA CYS A 36 14.54 -3.78 4.41
C CYS A 36 14.63 -2.77 3.28
N GLU A 37 15.84 -2.28 3.03
CA GLU A 37 16.07 -1.28 1.97
C GLU A 37 15.68 -1.82 0.59
N ASN A 38 15.81 -3.11 0.39
CA ASN A 38 15.48 -3.75 -0.89
C ASN A 38 14.01 -4.19 -0.97
N GLY A 39 13.19 -3.79 -0.02
CA GLY A 39 11.78 -4.14 -0.04
C GLY A 39 10.99 -3.34 -1.08
N THR A 40 9.70 -3.53 -1.07
CA THR A 40 8.78 -2.79 -1.94
C THR A 40 7.56 -2.36 -1.15
N PHE A 41 6.94 -1.26 -1.59
CA PHE A 41 5.60 -0.94 -1.13
C PHE A 41 4.62 -1.97 -1.69
N ARG A 42 3.58 -2.25 -0.93
CA ARG A 42 2.44 -3.04 -1.41
C ARG A 42 1.17 -2.29 -1.09
N VAL A 43 0.35 -2.08 -2.11
CA VAL A 43 -0.96 -1.45 -1.97
C VAL A 43 -1.99 -2.54 -2.20
N SER A 44 -2.87 -2.75 -1.23
CA SER A 44 -3.88 -3.80 -1.30
C SER A 44 -5.26 -3.21 -1.08
N LEU A 45 -6.23 -3.70 -1.81
CA LEU A 45 -7.63 -3.36 -1.60
C LEU A 45 -8.32 -4.59 -1.00
N ILE A 46 -8.83 -4.41 0.21
CA ILE A 46 -9.47 -5.48 0.98
C ILE A 46 -10.96 -5.17 1.02
N LYS A 47 -11.79 -6.19 0.87
CA LYS A 47 -13.23 -6.03 0.98
C LYS A 47 -13.78 -7.03 1.97
N ALA A 48 -14.76 -6.60 2.77
CA ALA A 48 -15.43 -7.43 3.76
C ALA A 48 -14.45 -8.04 4.77
N TYR A 49 -13.37 -7.31 5.06
CA TYR A 49 -12.34 -7.72 6.03
C TYR A 49 -11.66 -9.05 5.69
N ASP A 50 -11.70 -9.44 4.42
CA ASP A 50 -11.05 -10.68 3.98
C ASP A 50 -9.58 -10.38 3.63
N TRP A 51 -8.75 -10.34 4.67
CA TRP A 51 -7.34 -9.99 4.54
C TRP A 51 -6.52 -11.03 3.79
N GLU A 52 -6.99 -12.27 3.76
CA GLU A 52 -6.27 -13.36 3.09
C GLU A 52 -6.46 -13.34 1.58
N HIS A 53 -7.52 -12.65 1.11
CA HIS A 53 -7.84 -12.63 -0.31
C HIS A 53 -8.11 -11.20 -0.77
N PRO A 54 -7.06 -10.37 -0.87
CA PRO A 54 -7.25 -9.01 -1.38
C PRO A 54 -7.83 -9.07 -2.78
N ILE A 55 -8.78 -8.20 -3.08
CA ILE A 55 -9.33 -8.16 -4.44
C ILE A 55 -8.39 -7.46 -5.41
N PHE A 56 -7.38 -6.77 -4.91
CA PHE A 56 -6.39 -6.09 -5.71
C PHE A 56 -5.15 -5.90 -4.85
N SER A 57 -3.98 -6.21 -5.40
CA SER A 57 -2.73 -6.03 -4.65
C SER A 57 -1.61 -5.81 -5.66
N VAL A 58 -0.89 -4.71 -5.53
CA VAL A 58 0.17 -4.33 -6.45
C VAL A 58 1.37 -3.81 -5.67
N LYS A 59 2.56 -4.10 -6.15
CA LYS A 59 3.80 -3.62 -5.56
C LYS A 59 4.27 -2.36 -6.27
N ALA A 60 4.97 -1.51 -5.52
CA ALA A 60 5.61 -0.32 -6.06
C ALA A 60 6.97 -0.15 -5.39
N LYS A 61 7.99 0.17 -6.17
CA LYS A 61 9.37 0.22 -5.66
C LYS A 61 9.79 1.60 -5.18
N ASN A 62 9.11 2.64 -5.62
CA ASN A 62 9.52 4.01 -5.29
C ASN A 62 8.27 4.88 -5.14
N TRP A 63 8.50 6.13 -4.75
CA TRP A 63 7.41 7.05 -4.49
C TRP A 63 6.56 7.34 -5.72
N LYS A 64 7.18 7.43 -6.88
CA LYS A 64 6.45 7.70 -8.12
C LYS A 64 5.50 6.56 -8.46
N ASP A 65 6.00 5.34 -8.39
CA ASP A 65 5.19 4.17 -8.68
C ASP A 65 4.09 4.00 -7.64
N LEU A 66 4.41 4.27 -6.37
CA LEU A 66 3.44 4.20 -5.29
C LEU A 66 2.27 5.14 -5.55
N HIS A 67 2.57 6.38 -5.95
CA HIS A 67 1.53 7.36 -6.26
C HIS A 67 0.59 6.84 -7.35
N GLN A 68 1.16 6.29 -8.42
CA GLN A 68 0.35 5.77 -9.53
C GLN A 68 -0.48 4.57 -9.10
N VAL A 69 0.09 3.68 -8.31
CA VAL A 69 -0.63 2.51 -7.82
C VAL A 69 -1.78 2.92 -6.90
N ILE A 70 -1.56 3.92 -6.06
CA ILE A 70 -2.63 4.42 -5.19
C ILE A 70 -3.78 4.97 -6.03
N LEU A 71 -3.48 5.76 -7.07
CA LEU A 71 -4.53 6.29 -7.94
C LEU A 71 -5.31 5.17 -8.62
N ASN A 72 -4.60 4.15 -9.11
CA ASN A 72 -5.26 3.02 -9.75
C ASN A 72 -6.15 2.26 -8.77
N THR A 73 -5.70 2.13 -7.52
CA THR A 73 -6.46 1.42 -6.50
C THR A 73 -7.71 2.19 -6.13
N LEU A 74 -7.60 3.52 -6.01
CA LEU A 74 -8.75 4.36 -5.71
C LEU A 74 -9.84 4.23 -6.78
N ASN A 75 -9.44 4.03 -8.04
CA ASN A 75 -10.39 3.86 -9.12
C ASN A 75 -11.15 2.53 -9.06
N LYS A 76 -10.71 1.61 -8.24
CA LYS A 76 -11.37 0.31 -8.08
C LYS A 76 -12.38 0.29 -6.93
N LEU A 77 -12.43 1.37 -6.15
CA LEU A 77 -13.39 1.44 -5.05
C LEU A 77 -14.82 1.49 -5.58
N GLU A 78 -15.70 0.80 -4.88
CA GLU A 78 -17.15 0.88 -5.12
C GLU A 78 -17.71 2.00 -4.27
N ILE A 79 -18.43 2.89 -4.90
CA ILE A 79 -18.97 4.06 -4.20
C ILE A 79 -20.49 4.03 -4.23
#